data_8ac8ec5ac506a9a83297b5558fc9a9f6
#
_entry.id   8ac8ec5ac506a9a83297b5558fc9a9f6
#
_cell.length_a   1.000
_cell.length_b   1.000
_cell.length_c   1.000
_cell.angle_alpha   90.00
_cell.angle_beta   90.00
_cell.angle_gamma   90.00
#
_symmetry.space_group_name_H-M   'P 1'
#
loop_
_entity.id
_entity.type
_entity.pdbx_description
1 polymer ?
#
loop_
_entity_poly.entity_id
_entity_poly.type
_entity_poly.pdbx_seq_one_letter_code
_entity_poly.pdbx_strand_id
1 'polypeptide(L)'
;MLNKKMGNIDWNASAEAIERLIRGLNSWPSAYTHWENKVVKIWSAKVSKEQTKAQPGTVTDVTKDSFSVQTGKGTLIVQELQIPGKKRMKTDAFLRGYHLEEGTLFHS
;
A
#
# COMPACT_ATOMS: atom_id res chain seq x y z
N MET A 1 -3.64 -8.53 -21.84
CA MET A 1 -2.18 -8.68 -21.69
C MET A 1 -1.69 -7.90 -20.48
N LEU A 2 -0.91 -8.55 -19.64
CA LEU A 2 -0.36 -7.91 -18.43
C LEU A 2 0.84 -7.03 -18.79
N ASN A 3 0.93 -5.88 -18.16
CA ASN A 3 2.09 -4.99 -18.27
C ASN A 3 2.31 -4.28 -16.93
N LYS A 4 3.46 -3.62 -16.78
CA LYS A 4 3.82 -2.99 -15.51
C LYS A 4 2.83 -1.93 -15.04
N LYS A 5 2.20 -1.22 -15.95
CA LYS A 5 1.25 -0.17 -15.60
C LYS A 5 -0.01 -0.72 -14.92
N MET A 6 -0.35 -1.98 -15.16
CA MET A 6 -1.51 -2.61 -14.52
C MET A 6 -1.35 -2.73 -13.01
N GLY A 7 -0.12 -2.70 -12.50
CA GLY A 7 0.15 -2.78 -11.07
C GLY A 7 0.10 -1.44 -10.35
N ASN A 8 -0.05 -0.33 -11.07
CA ASN A 8 -0.07 0.99 -10.44
C ASN A 8 -1.36 1.17 -9.63
N ILE A 9 -1.22 1.27 -8.31
CA ILE A 9 -2.36 1.36 -7.42
C ILE A 9 -3.07 2.71 -7.57
N ASP A 10 -4.38 2.67 -7.84
CA ASP A 10 -5.23 3.84 -7.83
C ASP A 10 -5.89 3.93 -6.45
N TRP A 11 -5.41 4.82 -5.61
CA TRP A 11 -5.92 4.96 -4.25
C TRP A 11 -7.36 5.46 -4.18
N ASN A 12 -7.90 5.99 -5.29
CA ASN A 12 -9.31 6.39 -5.36
C ASN A 12 -10.26 5.20 -5.51
N ALA A 13 -9.74 4.04 -5.86
CA ALA A 13 -10.52 2.81 -5.90
C ALA A 13 -10.85 2.37 -4.47
N SER A 14 -11.78 1.42 -4.32
CA SER A 14 -12.11 0.89 -3.00
C SER A 14 -10.96 0.03 -2.47
N ALA A 15 -10.88 -0.10 -1.15
CA ALA A 15 -9.88 -0.98 -0.52
C ALA A 15 -10.02 -2.42 -1.03
N GLU A 16 -11.25 -2.88 -1.25
CA GLU A 16 -11.50 -4.22 -1.78
C GLU A 16 -10.91 -4.38 -3.19
N ALA A 17 -11.10 -3.38 -4.05
CA ALA A 17 -10.57 -3.44 -5.41
C ALA A 17 -9.04 -3.43 -5.40
N ILE A 18 -8.44 -2.62 -4.54
CA ILE A 18 -6.98 -2.55 -4.42
C ILE A 18 -6.42 -3.87 -3.89
N GLU A 19 -7.07 -4.46 -2.88
CA GLU A 19 -6.63 -5.73 -2.33
C GLU A 19 -6.72 -6.85 -3.37
N ARG A 20 -7.78 -6.87 -4.18
CA ARG A 20 -7.91 -7.83 -5.29
C ARG A 20 -6.80 -7.65 -6.33
N LEU A 21 -6.43 -6.41 -6.62
CA LEU A 21 -5.34 -6.12 -7.54
C LEU A 21 -4.02 -6.69 -6.99
N ILE A 22 -3.75 -6.47 -5.70
CA ILE A 22 -2.55 -6.99 -5.05
C ILE A 22 -2.49 -8.51 -5.18
N ARG A 23 -3.57 -9.21 -4.87
CA ARG A 23 -3.63 -10.66 -4.97
C ARG A 23 -3.48 -11.15 -6.41
N GLY A 24 -4.15 -10.47 -7.34
CA GLY A 24 -4.16 -10.87 -8.75
C GLY A 24 -2.82 -10.70 -9.44
N LEU A 25 -2.00 -9.74 -8.99
CA LEU A 25 -0.72 -9.43 -9.62
C LEU A 25 0.48 -9.81 -8.75
N ASN A 26 0.28 -10.68 -7.78
CA ASN A 26 1.27 -10.96 -6.74
C ASN A 26 2.66 -11.33 -7.28
N SER A 27 2.76 -12.19 -8.30
CA SER A 27 4.05 -12.57 -8.85
C SER A 27 4.59 -11.54 -9.85
N TRP A 28 3.74 -11.08 -10.73
CA TRP A 28 4.12 -10.12 -11.77
C TRP A 28 2.86 -9.59 -12.43
N PRO A 29 2.78 -8.30 -12.73
CA PRO A 29 3.80 -7.25 -12.55
C PRO A 29 3.93 -6.71 -11.12
N SER A 30 3.14 -7.18 -10.17
CA SER A 30 3.08 -6.73 -8.78
C SER A 30 2.38 -5.38 -8.65
N ALA A 31 1.60 -5.20 -7.58
CA ALA A 31 0.96 -3.92 -7.31
C ALA A 31 2.00 -2.98 -6.67
N TYR A 32 1.96 -1.71 -7.07
CA TYR A 32 2.92 -0.74 -6.54
C TYR A 32 2.31 0.64 -6.41
N THR A 33 2.96 1.44 -5.58
CA THR A 33 2.62 2.85 -5.38
C THR A 33 3.93 3.64 -5.25
N HIS A 34 3.83 4.94 -5.11
CA HIS A 34 5.02 5.79 -4.95
C HIS A 34 5.01 6.45 -3.58
N TRP A 35 6.15 6.38 -2.90
CA TRP A 35 6.38 7.00 -1.60
C TRP A 35 7.67 7.80 -1.70
N GLU A 36 7.56 9.11 -1.55
CA GLU A 36 8.66 10.03 -1.86
C GLU A 36 9.08 9.80 -3.31
N ASN A 37 10.32 9.47 -3.57
CA ASN A 37 10.79 9.19 -4.93
C ASN A 37 11.02 7.69 -5.16
N LYS A 38 10.37 6.84 -4.35
CA LYS A 38 10.57 5.40 -4.41
C LYS A 38 9.32 4.68 -4.90
N VAL A 39 9.53 3.65 -5.70
CA VAL A 39 8.46 2.74 -6.09
C VAL A 39 8.35 1.66 -5.01
N VAL A 40 7.23 1.61 -4.32
CA VAL A 40 7.00 0.64 -3.25
C VAL A 40 6.03 -0.41 -3.75
N LYS A 41 6.45 -1.68 -3.75
CA LYS A 41 5.56 -2.79 -4.09
C LYS A 41 4.79 -3.21 -2.85
N ILE A 42 3.51 -3.48 -3.01
CA ILE A 42 2.65 -3.96 -1.94
C ILE A 42 2.35 -5.43 -2.23
N TRP A 43 2.80 -6.31 -1.36
CA TRP A 43 2.69 -7.76 -1.56
C TRP A 43 1.50 -8.39 -0.85
N SER A 44 1.08 -7.82 0.28
CA SER A 44 -0.02 -8.36 1.07
C SER A 44 -0.70 -7.24 1.84
N ALA A 45 -2.03 -7.27 1.88
CA ALA A 45 -2.81 -6.26 2.58
C ALA A 45 -4.17 -6.83 2.99
N LYS A 46 -4.77 -6.21 3.99
CA LYS A 46 -6.13 -6.51 4.43
C LYS A 46 -7.03 -5.31 4.20
N VAL A 47 -8.30 -5.57 4.02
CA VAL A 47 -9.32 -4.53 3.87
C VAL A 47 -9.93 -4.21 5.23
N SER A 48 -10.07 -2.91 5.53
CA SER A 48 -10.82 -2.45 6.69
C SER A 48 -11.97 -1.57 6.20
N LYS A 49 -13.11 -1.67 6.85
CA LYS A 49 -14.28 -0.84 6.52
C LYS A 49 -14.19 0.55 7.13
N GLU A 50 -13.15 0.80 7.92
CA GLU A 50 -12.95 2.09 8.55
C GLU A 50 -12.82 3.18 7.51
N GLN A 51 -13.51 4.29 7.74
CA GLN A 51 -13.52 5.43 6.82
C GLN A 51 -13.12 6.68 7.59
N THR A 52 -12.14 7.42 7.06
CA THR A 52 -11.68 8.66 7.65
C THR A 52 -11.97 9.83 6.71
N LYS A 53 -11.64 11.04 7.14
CA LYS A 53 -11.79 12.23 6.30
C LYS A 53 -10.54 12.51 5.48
N ALA A 54 -9.50 11.68 5.60
CA ALA A 54 -8.26 11.86 4.85
C ALA A 54 -8.51 11.57 3.38
N GLN A 55 -7.71 12.21 2.52
CA GLN A 55 -7.81 11.94 1.09
C GLN A 55 -7.19 10.59 0.75
N PRO A 56 -7.65 9.95 -0.33
CA PRO A 56 -7.08 8.64 -0.73
C PRO A 56 -5.57 8.72 -0.94
N GLY A 57 -4.87 7.70 -0.44
CA GLY A 57 -3.41 7.65 -0.47
C GLY A 57 -2.75 8.10 0.82
N THR A 58 -3.52 8.66 1.76
CA THR A 58 -2.98 9.17 3.01
C THR A 58 -2.86 8.05 4.04
N VAL A 59 -1.71 7.99 4.72
CA VAL A 59 -1.50 7.08 5.85
C VAL A 59 -2.32 7.60 7.02
N THR A 60 -3.29 6.80 7.48
CA THR A 60 -4.24 7.21 8.52
C THR A 60 -3.88 6.67 9.89
N ASP A 61 -3.11 5.58 9.95
CA ASP A 61 -2.76 4.95 11.21
C ASP A 61 -1.45 4.17 11.03
N VAL A 62 -0.59 4.23 12.03
CA VAL A 62 0.65 3.46 12.05
C VAL A 62 0.72 2.74 13.38
N THR A 63 0.77 1.42 13.33
CA THR A 63 0.91 0.60 14.52
C THR A 63 2.32 -0.01 14.56
N LYS A 64 2.58 -0.86 15.52
CA LYS A 64 3.86 -1.54 15.66
C LYS A 64 4.20 -2.42 14.46
N ASP A 65 3.20 -3.03 13.84
CA ASP A 65 3.41 -4.05 12.81
C ASP A 65 2.63 -3.82 11.51
N SER A 66 1.91 -2.70 11.39
CA SER A 66 1.17 -2.40 10.18
C SER A 66 0.92 -0.90 10.03
N PHE A 67 0.49 -0.49 8.86
CA PHE A 67 -0.03 0.86 8.67
C PHE A 67 -1.23 0.79 7.74
N SER A 68 -2.13 1.75 7.91
CA SER A 68 -3.36 1.84 7.14
C SER A 68 -3.31 3.04 6.20
N VAL A 69 -3.86 2.87 5.01
CA VAL A 69 -3.93 3.93 3.99
C VAL A 69 -5.36 4.14 3.58
N GLN A 70 -5.81 5.39 3.59
CA GLN A 70 -7.17 5.72 3.15
C GLN A 70 -7.31 5.45 1.66
N THR A 71 -8.43 4.85 1.27
CA THR A 71 -8.77 4.59 -0.13
C THR A 71 -10.03 5.38 -0.49
N GLY A 72 -10.54 5.19 -1.68
CA GLY A 72 -11.81 5.79 -2.08
C GLY A 72 -12.98 5.28 -1.26
N LYS A 73 -12.88 4.07 -0.72
CA LYS A 73 -13.88 3.49 0.18
C LYS A 73 -13.18 2.50 1.10
N GLY A 74 -13.17 2.80 2.41
CA GLY A 74 -12.48 1.98 3.40
C GLY A 74 -10.98 2.27 3.45
N THR A 75 -10.25 1.49 4.21
CA THR A 75 -8.80 1.62 4.35
C THR A 75 -8.13 0.30 4.00
N LEU A 76 -6.88 0.40 3.55
CA LEU A 76 -6.05 -0.76 3.24
C LEU A 76 -4.97 -0.87 4.31
N ILE A 77 -4.89 -2.04 4.96
CA ILE A 77 -3.88 -2.31 5.98
C ILE A 77 -2.75 -3.08 5.32
N VAL A 78 -1.59 -2.45 5.20
CA VAL A 78 -0.44 -3.04 4.50
C VAL A 78 0.30 -3.99 5.42
N GLN A 79 0.51 -5.22 4.96
CA GLN A 79 1.14 -6.28 5.76
C GLN A 79 2.52 -6.68 5.26
N GLU A 80 2.74 -6.64 3.94
CA GLU A 80 4.04 -6.92 3.33
C GLU A 80 4.30 -5.98 2.18
N LEU A 81 5.52 -5.50 2.07
CA LEU A 81 5.90 -4.55 1.03
C LEU A 81 7.36 -4.75 0.65
N GLN A 82 7.78 -4.04 -0.38
CA GLN A 82 9.16 -4.10 -0.86
C GLN A 82 9.62 -2.73 -1.33
N ILE A 83 10.75 -2.29 -0.80
CA ILE A 83 11.40 -1.04 -1.16
C ILE A 83 12.44 -1.33 -2.26
N PRO A 84 12.70 -0.40 -3.18
CA PRO A 84 13.71 -0.62 -4.23
C PRO A 84 15.05 -1.02 -3.65
N GLY A 85 15.65 -2.05 -4.24
CA GLY A 85 16.94 -2.54 -3.80
C GLY A 85 16.93 -3.43 -2.57
N LYS A 86 15.75 -3.67 -2.00
CA LYS A 86 15.61 -4.51 -0.82
C LYS A 86 14.75 -5.73 -1.13
N LYS A 87 14.79 -6.71 -0.25
CA LYS A 87 13.92 -7.89 -0.37
C LYS A 87 12.53 -7.56 0.15
N ARG A 88 11.55 -8.36 -0.29
CA ARG A 88 10.20 -8.34 0.28
C ARG A 88 10.28 -8.49 1.80
N MET A 89 9.53 -7.68 2.54
CA MET A 89 9.56 -7.70 3.99
C MET A 89 8.17 -7.49 4.57
N LYS A 90 7.99 -7.95 5.81
CA LYS A 90 6.77 -7.66 6.54
C LYS A 90 6.81 -6.21 7.01
N THR A 91 5.64 -5.63 7.21
CA THR A 91 5.53 -4.22 7.58
C THR A 91 6.22 -3.91 8.91
N ASP A 92 6.21 -4.84 9.87
CA ASP A 92 6.91 -4.62 11.14
C ASP A 92 8.41 -4.39 10.93
N ALA A 93 9.04 -5.15 10.03
CA ALA A 93 10.45 -4.96 9.69
C ALA A 93 10.68 -3.62 9.00
N PHE A 94 9.77 -3.25 8.09
CA PHE A 94 9.83 -1.96 7.42
C PHE A 94 9.77 -0.80 8.43
N LEU A 95 8.84 -0.87 9.38
CA LEU A 95 8.65 0.21 10.36
C LEU A 95 9.81 0.34 11.35
N ARG A 96 10.59 -0.71 11.53
CA ARG A 96 11.81 -0.63 12.35
C ARG A 96 12.96 0.07 11.64
N GLY A 97 12.97 0.01 10.30
CA GLY A 97 14.06 0.59 9.51
C GLY A 97 13.75 1.90 8.82
N TYR A 98 12.48 2.25 8.72
CA TYR A 98 12.04 3.46 8.02
C TYR A 98 11.05 4.22 8.87
N HIS A 99 11.13 5.54 8.82
CA HIS A 99 10.22 6.39 9.56
C HIS A 99 9.01 6.72 8.69
N LEU A 100 7.84 6.25 9.08
CA LEU A 100 6.58 6.50 8.40
C LEU A 100 5.62 7.13 9.38
N GLU A 101 5.09 8.30 9.03
CA GLU A 101 4.18 9.04 9.90
C GLU A 101 2.77 9.06 9.32
N GLU A 102 1.77 9.18 10.21
CA GLU A 102 0.41 9.48 9.80
C GLU A 102 0.41 10.79 9.03
N GLY A 103 -0.41 10.85 8.01
CA GLY A 103 -0.47 12.02 7.13
C GLY A 103 0.43 11.90 5.91
N THR A 104 1.33 10.92 5.87
CA THR A 104 2.16 10.67 4.69
C THR A 104 1.26 10.32 3.52
N LEU A 105 1.57 10.84 2.34
CA LEU A 105 0.78 10.61 1.14
C LEU A 105 1.52 9.69 0.18
N PHE A 106 0.85 8.59 -0.18
CA PHE A 106 1.30 7.73 -1.28
C PHE A 106 0.65 8.19 -2.57
N HIS A 107 1.39 8.08 -3.67
CA HIS A 107 0.92 8.50 -4.99
C HIS A 107 0.81 7.31 -5.94
N SER A 108 -0.11 7.41 -6.87
CA SER A 108 -0.23 6.45 -7.96
C SER A 108 0.96 6.46 -8.89
#